data_9d9a0679eadac37aba0bbb99a54500f4
#
_entry.id   9d9a0679eadac37aba0bbb99a54500f4
#
_cell.length_a   1.000
_cell.length_b   1.000
_cell.length_c   1.000
_cell.angle_alpha   90.00
_cell.angle_beta   90.00
_cell.angle_gamma   90.00
#
_symmetry.space_group_name_H-M   'P 1'
#
loop_
_entity.id
_entity.type
_entity.pdbx_description
1 polymer ?
#
loop_
_entity_poly.entity_id
_entity_poly.type
_entity_poly.pdbx_seq_one_letter_code
_entity_poly.pdbx_strand_id
1 'polypeptide(L)'
;TRQNFSSGVYQTFTYDDIHHRNTIYYSETGKTEIYEYNNRFLKERVIYEDDSFQTYQYSDDNLKVEEISRLGSRKEWEYDAYGRSIREKFPDGFEVHHEYNEHHDLVHTWDSDGRETLYTYDQEHNPVRTMEKIKEGKWKETARKYDFRGRCILERDALGNESLKEYEASRAYPSRVITPKGEETAYGYDTVGRRLSISNTYGTVELAYNSRNFVTSRIDGEGYTTRRFYDRMGNLTTYYPPVQWEKKESGYEYRHDFLERVVDTISPLQEHHRVFRNFDGDITSRIHPVSYALKGEEGEGTRYEYNSDGNCIRILYPDGGVERRFYDADGNMIKQVQPESYDADSDDGNGYRYAYDACGRMTEVQDPGGNILHTYEYNGHGQILREVDGEGKEVLYTY
;
A
#
# COMPACT_ATOMS: atom_id res chain seq x y z
N THR A 1 -7.41 12.40 -28.67
CA THR A 1 -6.10 11.72 -28.79
C THR A 1 -6.28 10.24 -28.50
N ARG A 2 -5.59 9.36 -29.20
CA ARG A 2 -5.59 7.90 -28.97
C ARG A 2 -4.18 7.44 -28.63
N GLN A 3 -4.04 6.68 -27.55
CA GLN A 3 -2.83 5.98 -27.18
C GLN A 3 -3.02 4.48 -27.45
N ASN A 4 -2.16 3.88 -28.31
CA ASN A 4 -2.20 2.46 -28.61
C ASN A 4 -1.10 1.73 -27.85
N PHE A 5 -1.38 0.51 -27.43
CA PHE A 5 -0.45 -0.40 -26.78
C PHE A 5 -0.15 -1.60 -27.70
N SER A 6 0.96 -2.28 -27.48
CA SER A 6 1.42 -3.39 -28.33
C SER A 6 0.47 -4.59 -28.36
N SER A 7 -0.42 -4.73 -27.37
CA SER A 7 -1.46 -5.77 -27.29
C SER A 7 -2.69 -5.51 -28.16
N GLY A 8 -2.76 -4.35 -28.85
CA GLY A 8 -3.96 -3.91 -29.56
C GLY A 8 -4.96 -3.16 -28.65
N VAL A 9 -4.75 -3.14 -27.34
CA VAL A 9 -5.50 -2.33 -26.39
C VAL A 9 -5.18 -0.86 -26.61
N TYR A 10 -6.15 0.02 -26.43
CA TYR A 10 -5.95 1.45 -26.56
C TYR A 10 -6.80 2.25 -25.57
N GLN A 11 -6.37 3.47 -25.31
CA GLN A 11 -7.13 4.49 -24.61
C GLN A 11 -7.40 5.65 -25.56
N THR A 12 -8.59 6.24 -25.48
CA THR A 12 -8.90 7.51 -26.16
C THR A 12 -9.12 8.59 -25.14
N PHE A 13 -8.55 9.77 -25.45
CA PHE A 13 -8.69 10.97 -24.63
C PHE A 13 -9.46 11.99 -25.46
N THR A 14 -10.62 12.42 -24.97
CA THR A 14 -11.42 13.47 -25.56
C THR A 14 -11.41 14.66 -24.62
N TYR A 15 -11.05 15.82 -25.14
CA TYR A 15 -10.98 17.08 -24.40
C TYR A 15 -12.08 18.01 -24.89
N ASP A 16 -12.87 18.52 -23.97
CA ASP A 16 -13.85 19.56 -24.19
C ASP A 16 -13.40 20.81 -23.44
N ASP A 17 -12.72 21.71 -24.18
CA ASP A 17 -12.15 22.94 -23.60
C ASP A 17 -13.25 23.95 -23.20
N ILE A 18 -14.46 23.85 -23.76
CA ILE A 18 -15.57 24.76 -23.44
C ILE A 18 -16.16 24.42 -22.07
N HIS A 19 -16.31 23.11 -21.78
CA HIS A 19 -16.88 22.63 -20.53
C HIS A 19 -15.81 22.16 -19.53
N HIS A 20 -14.54 22.37 -19.84
CA HIS A 20 -13.37 21.94 -19.03
C HIS A 20 -13.45 20.46 -18.64
N ARG A 21 -13.78 19.60 -19.62
CA ARG A 21 -14.04 18.17 -19.40
C ARG A 21 -13.04 17.31 -20.17
N ASN A 22 -12.48 16.32 -19.51
CA ASN A 22 -11.70 15.25 -20.13
C ASN A 22 -12.47 13.92 -19.99
N THR A 23 -12.63 13.21 -21.10
CA THR A 23 -13.21 11.86 -21.11
C THR A 23 -12.12 10.89 -21.54
N ILE A 24 -11.93 9.84 -20.76
CA ILE A 24 -11.00 8.75 -21.02
C ILE A 24 -11.80 7.49 -21.25
N TYR A 25 -11.62 6.86 -22.41
CA TYR A 25 -12.21 5.58 -22.73
C TYR A 25 -11.12 4.50 -22.79
N TYR A 26 -11.36 3.37 -22.15
CA TYR A 26 -10.49 2.19 -22.06
C TYR A 26 -11.04 1.06 -22.92
N SER A 27 -10.36 0.71 -24.02
CA SER A 27 -10.89 -0.25 -25.00
C SER A 27 -10.97 -1.70 -24.50
N GLU A 28 -10.21 -2.07 -23.50
CA GLU A 28 -10.20 -3.43 -22.95
C GLU A 28 -11.45 -3.72 -22.10
N THR A 29 -11.81 -2.78 -21.26
CA THR A 29 -12.92 -2.91 -20.31
C THR A 29 -14.20 -2.26 -20.80
N GLY A 30 -14.12 -1.39 -21.82
CA GLY A 30 -15.22 -0.52 -22.24
C GLY A 30 -15.45 0.67 -21.31
N LYS A 31 -14.70 0.76 -20.22
CA LYS A 31 -14.83 1.79 -19.18
C LYS A 31 -14.69 3.19 -19.72
N THR A 32 -15.49 4.10 -19.20
CA THR A 32 -15.38 5.54 -19.46
C THR A 32 -15.27 6.30 -18.14
N GLU A 33 -14.27 7.15 -18.02
CA GLU A 33 -14.11 8.08 -16.91
C GLU A 33 -14.23 9.52 -17.40
N ILE A 34 -14.96 10.35 -16.67
CA ILE A 34 -15.13 11.76 -17.00
C ILE A 34 -14.59 12.61 -15.85
N TYR A 35 -13.67 13.51 -16.20
CA TYR A 35 -13.06 14.45 -15.27
C TYR A 35 -13.50 15.86 -15.62
N GLU A 36 -14.12 16.56 -14.69
CA GLU A 36 -14.48 17.97 -14.80
C GLU A 36 -13.50 18.83 -14.01
N TYR A 37 -13.12 19.96 -14.58
CA TYR A 37 -12.12 20.87 -14.04
C TYR A 37 -12.71 22.28 -13.90
N ASN A 38 -12.29 23.02 -12.88
CA ASN A 38 -12.65 24.42 -12.75
C ASN A 38 -11.84 25.30 -13.70
N ASN A 39 -12.12 26.62 -13.70
CA ASN A 39 -11.42 27.61 -14.51
C ASN A 39 -9.92 27.74 -14.22
N ARG A 40 -9.43 27.14 -13.13
CA ARG A 40 -8.02 27.06 -12.73
C ARG A 40 -7.39 25.71 -13.10
N PHE A 41 -8.09 24.87 -13.87
CA PHE A 41 -7.70 23.51 -14.27
C PHE A 41 -7.48 22.54 -13.09
N LEU A 42 -8.11 22.79 -11.95
CA LEU A 42 -8.15 21.87 -10.83
C LEU A 42 -9.36 20.94 -10.99
N LYS A 43 -9.17 19.66 -10.70
CA LYS A 43 -10.21 18.62 -10.82
C LYS A 43 -11.32 18.87 -9.80
N GLU A 44 -12.52 19.22 -10.24
CA GLU A 44 -13.68 19.46 -9.38
C GLU A 44 -14.55 18.23 -9.22
N ARG A 45 -14.59 17.36 -10.24
CA ARG A 45 -15.48 16.21 -10.24
C ARG A 45 -14.91 15.06 -11.05
N VAL A 46 -15.14 13.83 -10.57
CA VAL A 46 -14.96 12.59 -11.31
C VAL A 46 -16.32 11.91 -11.43
N ILE A 47 -16.76 11.58 -12.63
CA ILE A 47 -17.99 10.88 -12.89
C ILE A 47 -17.65 9.47 -13.37
N TYR A 48 -18.31 8.48 -12.79
CA TYR A 48 -18.13 7.06 -13.03
C TYR A 48 -19.23 6.51 -13.95
N GLU A 49 -19.10 5.26 -14.41
CA GLU A 49 -20.05 4.64 -15.35
C GLU A 49 -21.49 4.53 -14.83
N ASP A 50 -21.66 4.43 -13.53
CA ASP A 50 -22.98 4.36 -12.87
C ASP A 50 -23.59 5.75 -12.60
N ASP A 51 -23.06 6.80 -13.23
CA ASP A 51 -23.40 8.21 -13.03
C ASP A 51 -23.14 8.73 -11.59
N SER A 52 -22.59 7.92 -10.70
CA SER A 52 -22.13 8.43 -9.41
C SER A 52 -20.90 9.31 -9.59
N PHE A 53 -20.60 10.16 -8.62
CA PHE A 53 -19.50 11.09 -8.75
C PHE A 53 -18.84 11.42 -7.41
N GLN A 54 -17.56 11.73 -7.49
CA GLN A 54 -16.76 12.29 -6.42
C GLN A 54 -16.47 13.76 -6.70
N THR A 55 -16.50 14.62 -5.69
CA THR A 55 -16.26 16.07 -5.85
C THR A 55 -15.12 16.58 -4.99
N TYR A 56 -14.52 17.68 -5.45
CA TYR A 56 -13.42 18.35 -4.78
C TYR A 56 -13.63 19.86 -4.79
N GLN A 57 -13.31 20.52 -3.69
CA GLN A 57 -13.29 21.98 -3.62
C GLN A 57 -11.89 22.48 -3.23
N TYR A 58 -11.58 23.69 -3.69
CA TYR A 58 -10.26 24.29 -3.51
C TYR A 58 -10.38 25.74 -3.00
N SER A 59 -9.42 26.15 -2.20
CA SER A 59 -9.24 27.53 -1.80
C SER A 59 -8.80 28.41 -2.99
N ASP A 60 -8.70 29.71 -2.78
CA ASP A 60 -8.16 30.65 -3.77
C ASP A 60 -6.68 30.37 -4.10
N ASP A 61 -5.94 29.79 -3.17
CA ASP A 61 -4.54 29.37 -3.32
C ASP A 61 -4.36 27.97 -3.93
N ASN A 62 -5.43 27.38 -4.49
CA ASN A 62 -5.44 26.05 -5.13
C ASN A 62 -5.21 24.87 -4.16
N LEU A 63 -5.39 25.05 -2.88
CA LEU A 63 -5.31 24.01 -1.88
C LEU A 63 -6.66 23.29 -1.78
N LYS A 64 -6.67 21.95 -1.74
CA LYS A 64 -7.90 21.16 -1.61
C LYS A 64 -8.49 21.33 -0.21
N VAL A 65 -9.68 21.91 -0.12
CA VAL A 65 -10.37 22.18 1.17
C VAL A 65 -11.49 21.19 1.47
N GLU A 66 -12.00 20.49 0.46
CA GLU A 66 -13.06 19.50 0.63
C GLU A 66 -12.96 18.39 -0.41
N GLU A 67 -13.31 17.18 0.01
CA GLU A 67 -13.52 16.02 -0.83
C GLU A 67 -14.77 15.30 -0.37
N ILE A 68 -15.68 14.99 -1.30
CA ILE A 68 -16.88 14.19 -1.04
C ILE A 68 -16.82 12.94 -1.90
N SER A 69 -16.88 11.76 -1.27
CA SER A 69 -16.87 10.47 -1.94
C SER A 69 -18.17 10.20 -2.71
N ARG A 70 -18.24 9.12 -3.46
CA ARG A 70 -19.43 8.69 -4.22
C ARG A 70 -20.63 8.43 -3.30
N LEU A 71 -20.42 7.99 -2.05
CA LEU A 71 -21.47 7.77 -1.04
C LEU A 71 -21.75 8.99 -0.17
N GLY A 72 -21.07 10.13 -0.43
CA GLY A 72 -21.28 11.38 0.29
C GLY A 72 -20.42 11.54 1.54
N SER A 73 -19.46 10.65 1.79
CA SER A 73 -18.50 10.79 2.89
C SER A 73 -17.60 12.00 2.65
N ARG A 74 -17.55 12.91 3.62
CA ARG A 74 -16.94 14.22 3.50
C ARG A 74 -15.66 14.33 4.31
N LYS A 75 -14.56 14.75 3.68
CA LYS A 75 -13.30 15.13 4.31
C LYS A 75 -13.00 16.60 4.04
N GLU A 76 -12.53 17.33 5.07
CA GLU A 76 -12.28 18.77 5.01
C GLU A 76 -10.86 19.09 5.48
N TRP A 77 -10.26 20.15 4.93
CA TRP A 77 -8.94 20.66 5.32
C TRP A 77 -8.98 22.18 5.51
N GLU A 78 -8.25 22.65 6.49
CA GLU A 78 -7.95 24.07 6.68
C GLU A 78 -6.45 24.30 6.62
N TYR A 79 -6.08 25.45 6.09
CA TYR A 79 -4.68 25.81 5.88
C TYR A 79 -4.39 27.18 6.47
N ASP A 80 -3.14 27.39 6.87
CA ASP A 80 -2.66 28.72 7.25
C ASP A 80 -2.28 29.54 6.00
N ALA A 81 -1.82 30.78 6.24
CA ALA A 81 -1.41 31.70 5.16
C ALA A 81 -0.20 31.23 4.33
N TYR A 82 0.50 30.17 4.77
CA TYR A 82 1.63 29.57 4.06
C TYR A 82 1.25 28.29 3.32
N GLY A 83 -0.02 27.89 3.34
CA GLY A 83 -0.51 26.67 2.69
C GLY A 83 -0.23 25.38 3.47
N ARG A 84 0.10 25.46 4.77
CA ARG A 84 0.31 24.30 5.63
C ARG A 84 -1.02 23.88 6.25
N SER A 85 -1.34 22.57 6.26
CA SER A 85 -2.55 22.06 6.90
C SER A 85 -2.51 22.34 8.41
N ILE A 86 -3.53 23.04 8.92
CA ILE A 86 -3.70 23.31 10.35
C ILE A 86 -4.85 22.49 10.94
N ARG A 87 -5.76 21.97 10.10
CA ARG A 87 -6.86 21.10 10.53
C ARG A 87 -7.26 20.16 9.41
N GLU A 88 -7.50 18.91 9.77
CA GLU A 88 -8.16 17.90 8.93
C GLU A 88 -9.37 17.36 9.68
N LYS A 89 -10.52 17.28 9.00
CA LYS A 89 -11.73 16.69 9.54
C LYS A 89 -12.17 15.51 8.68
N PHE A 90 -12.41 14.38 9.33
CA PHE A 90 -12.79 13.12 8.72
C PHE A 90 -14.31 12.92 8.72
N PRO A 91 -14.86 12.00 7.89
CA PRO A 91 -16.30 11.81 7.74
C PRO A 91 -17.03 11.42 9.04
N ASP A 92 -16.36 10.75 9.97
CA ASP A 92 -16.88 10.37 11.29
C ASP A 92 -16.86 11.52 12.31
N GLY A 93 -16.36 12.70 11.90
CA GLY A 93 -16.20 13.89 12.75
C GLY A 93 -14.89 13.93 13.52
N PHE A 94 -14.01 12.94 13.37
CA PHE A 94 -12.66 12.97 13.93
C PHE A 94 -11.87 14.12 13.31
N GLU A 95 -11.11 14.85 14.15
CA GLU A 95 -10.31 15.99 13.71
C GLU A 95 -8.87 15.83 14.17
N VAL A 96 -7.94 16.26 13.33
CA VAL A 96 -6.51 16.39 13.62
C VAL A 96 -6.11 17.85 13.41
N HIS A 97 -5.35 18.40 14.34
CA HIS A 97 -4.88 19.76 14.32
C HIS A 97 -3.36 19.84 14.35
N HIS A 98 -2.80 20.86 13.69
CA HIS A 98 -1.38 21.10 13.59
C HIS A 98 -1.05 22.55 13.89
N GLU A 99 0.06 22.77 14.62
CA GLU A 99 0.60 24.08 14.90
C GLU A 99 2.07 24.15 14.47
N TYR A 100 2.45 25.26 13.89
CA TYR A 100 3.79 25.50 13.35
C TYR A 100 4.42 26.72 14.00
N ASN A 101 5.75 26.69 14.17
CA ASN A 101 6.50 27.85 14.64
C ASN A 101 6.77 28.87 13.50
N GLU A 102 7.43 29.98 13.84
CA GLU A 102 7.84 31.02 12.90
C GLU A 102 8.85 30.56 11.83
N HIS A 103 9.52 29.42 12.06
CA HIS A 103 10.46 28.77 11.13
C HIS A 103 9.79 27.70 10.26
N HIS A 104 8.47 27.57 10.32
CA HIS A 104 7.67 26.58 9.60
C HIS A 104 7.83 25.13 10.07
N ASP A 105 8.44 24.89 11.22
CA ASP A 105 8.51 23.55 11.80
C ASP A 105 7.20 23.20 12.51
N LEU A 106 6.71 21.97 12.36
CA LEU A 106 5.56 21.44 13.08
C LEU A 106 5.92 21.27 14.57
N VAL A 107 5.32 22.05 15.45
CA VAL A 107 5.64 22.03 16.90
C VAL A 107 4.61 21.30 17.74
N HIS A 108 3.36 21.19 17.26
CA HIS A 108 2.28 20.57 17.99
C HIS A 108 1.29 19.90 17.08
N THR A 109 0.86 18.69 17.42
CA THR A 109 -0.24 17.97 16.79
C THR A 109 -1.16 17.45 17.88
N TRP A 110 -2.46 17.61 17.73
CA TRP A 110 -3.47 17.04 18.63
C TRP A 110 -4.72 16.62 17.85
N ASP A 111 -5.53 15.76 18.45
CA ASP A 111 -6.74 15.25 17.81
C ASP A 111 -7.94 15.17 18.77
N SER A 112 -9.11 14.86 18.21
CA SER A 112 -10.36 14.76 18.96
C SER A 112 -10.41 13.60 19.96
N ASP A 113 -9.55 12.56 19.81
CA ASP A 113 -9.43 11.44 20.74
C ASP A 113 -8.53 11.78 21.94
N GLY A 114 -7.93 13.00 21.93
CA GLY A 114 -7.08 13.52 23.00
C GLY A 114 -5.63 13.07 22.93
N ARG A 115 -5.19 12.48 21.81
CA ARG A 115 -3.76 12.29 21.55
C ARG A 115 -3.12 13.65 21.28
N GLU A 116 -1.92 13.80 21.78
CA GLU A 116 -1.18 15.06 21.68
C GLU A 116 0.31 14.77 21.54
N THR A 117 0.97 15.43 20.61
CA THR A 117 2.40 15.28 20.34
C THR A 117 3.05 16.64 20.21
N LEU A 118 4.12 16.86 20.95
CA LEU A 118 4.94 18.08 20.91
C LEU A 118 6.31 17.76 20.32
N TYR A 119 6.80 18.65 19.48
CA TYR A 119 8.10 18.53 18.81
C TYR A 119 8.99 19.72 19.18
N THR A 120 10.28 19.45 19.37
CA THR A 120 11.29 20.48 19.61
C THR A 120 12.44 20.29 18.62
N TYR A 121 12.95 21.37 18.10
CA TYR A 121 13.97 21.40 17.05
C TYR A 121 15.25 22.07 17.53
N ASP A 122 16.39 21.75 16.92
CA ASP A 122 17.62 22.51 17.07
C ASP A 122 17.65 23.74 16.13
N GLN A 123 18.77 24.46 16.10
CA GLN A 123 18.94 25.64 15.24
C GLN A 123 18.99 25.33 13.74
N GLU A 124 19.29 24.09 13.40
CA GLU A 124 19.34 23.57 12.03
C GLU A 124 18.03 22.91 11.60
N HIS A 125 16.94 23.08 12.38
CA HIS A 125 15.60 22.51 12.16
C HIS A 125 15.54 20.97 12.22
N ASN A 126 16.48 20.31 12.90
CA ASN A 126 16.40 18.87 13.13
C ASN A 126 15.50 18.59 14.37
N PRO A 127 14.59 17.60 14.33
CA PRO A 127 13.70 17.27 15.44
C PRO A 127 14.47 16.56 16.57
N VAL A 128 14.86 17.30 17.61
CA VAL A 128 15.69 16.77 18.71
C VAL A 128 14.89 16.10 19.82
N ARG A 129 13.60 16.42 19.94
CA ARG A 129 12.73 15.86 20.98
C ARG A 129 11.30 15.71 20.49
N THR A 130 10.70 14.56 20.80
CA THR A 130 9.27 14.30 20.57
C THR A 130 8.64 13.85 21.88
N MET A 131 7.53 14.47 22.26
CA MET A 131 6.76 14.14 23.47
C MET A 131 5.36 13.73 23.04
N GLU A 132 4.96 12.48 23.33
CA GLU A 132 3.63 11.93 23.09
C GLU A 132 2.88 11.82 24.41
N LYS A 133 1.67 12.37 24.47
CA LYS A 133 0.80 12.29 25.65
C LYS A 133 0.24 10.88 25.82
N ILE A 134 0.51 10.25 26.95
CA ILE A 134 -0.04 8.94 27.32
C ILE A 134 -1.37 9.12 28.07
N LYS A 135 -1.42 10.07 28.98
CA LYS A 135 -2.58 10.48 29.75
C LYS A 135 -2.31 11.83 30.40
N GLU A 136 -3.31 12.42 31.04
CA GLU A 136 -3.15 13.71 31.74
C GLU A 136 -1.92 13.71 32.66
N GLY A 137 -1.03 14.66 32.42
CA GLY A 137 0.22 14.82 33.16
C GLY A 137 1.30 13.77 32.92
N LYS A 138 1.11 12.82 31.99
CA LYS A 138 2.11 11.79 31.66
C LYS A 138 2.45 11.76 30.18
N TRP A 139 3.72 11.94 29.87
CA TRP A 139 4.27 11.98 28.53
C TRP A 139 5.31 10.87 28.30
N LYS A 140 5.35 10.37 27.10
CA LYS A 140 6.41 9.52 26.56
C LYS A 140 7.35 10.42 25.76
N GLU A 141 8.62 10.44 26.14
CA GLU A 141 9.63 11.27 25.49
C GLU A 141 10.62 10.43 24.72
N THR A 142 10.92 10.84 23.50
CA THR A 142 12.04 10.36 22.70
C THR A 142 12.95 11.51 22.35
N ALA A 143 14.27 11.27 22.26
CA ALA A 143 15.24 12.33 21.95
C ALA A 143 16.24 11.85 20.87
N ARG A 144 16.72 12.82 20.08
CA ARG A 144 17.72 12.59 19.05
C ARG A 144 18.83 13.62 19.13
N LYS A 145 20.04 13.23 18.71
CA LYS A 145 21.13 14.16 18.46
C LYS A 145 21.62 14.02 17.04
N TYR A 146 22.03 15.12 16.48
CA TYR A 146 22.49 15.19 15.10
C TYR A 146 23.92 15.73 15.06
N ASP A 147 24.67 15.34 14.04
CA ASP A 147 25.94 15.95 13.72
C ASP A 147 25.75 17.24 12.90
N PHE A 148 26.85 17.95 12.62
CA PHE A 148 26.83 19.22 11.87
C PHE A 148 26.32 19.10 10.42
N ARG A 149 26.05 17.89 9.92
CA ARG A 149 25.44 17.60 8.60
C ARG A 149 23.97 17.18 8.69
N GLY A 150 23.36 17.26 9.85
CA GLY A 150 21.97 16.83 10.09
C GLY A 150 21.80 15.30 10.11
N ARG A 151 22.86 14.50 10.31
CA ARG A 151 22.75 13.04 10.40
C ARG A 151 22.53 12.65 11.86
N CYS A 152 21.49 11.84 12.12
CA CYS A 152 21.19 11.38 13.47
C CYS A 152 22.29 10.45 14.00
N ILE A 153 22.99 10.86 15.07
CA ILE A 153 24.10 10.13 15.71
C ILE A 153 23.68 9.41 16.98
N LEU A 154 22.57 9.83 17.62
CA LEU A 154 22.03 9.21 18.82
C LEU A 154 20.50 9.28 18.80
N GLU A 155 19.87 8.17 19.15
CA GLU A 155 18.44 8.08 19.43
C GLU A 155 18.23 7.52 20.83
N ARG A 156 17.40 8.20 21.63
CA ARG A 156 16.98 7.74 22.96
C ARG A 156 15.48 7.45 22.92
N ASP A 157 15.09 6.25 23.29
CA ASP A 157 13.68 5.87 23.41
C ASP A 157 13.06 6.39 24.73
N ALA A 158 11.77 6.18 24.89
CA ALA A 158 11.01 6.63 26.06
C ALA A 158 11.39 5.90 27.37
N LEU A 159 12.08 4.80 27.31
CA LEU A 159 12.63 4.08 28.47
C LEU A 159 14.04 4.52 28.82
N GLY A 160 14.60 5.47 28.05
CA GLY A 160 15.96 5.98 28.24
C GLY A 160 17.04 5.13 27.56
N ASN A 161 16.68 4.13 26.77
CA ASN A 161 17.64 3.32 26.05
C ASN A 161 18.22 4.10 24.86
N GLU A 162 19.51 4.03 24.66
CA GLU A 162 20.23 4.79 23.60
C GLU A 162 20.75 3.87 22.51
N SER A 163 20.53 4.27 21.26
CA SER A 163 21.15 3.70 20.06
C SER A 163 22.10 4.73 19.47
N LEU A 164 23.29 4.30 19.07
CA LEU A 164 24.31 5.16 18.47
C LEU A 164 24.52 4.81 16.99
N LYS A 165 24.75 5.83 16.17
CA LYS A 165 25.08 5.70 14.75
C LYS A 165 26.37 6.46 14.46
N GLU A 166 27.32 5.78 13.86
CA GLU A 166 28.58 6.36 13.42
C GLU A 166 28.60 6.48 11.90
N TYR A 167 29.22 7.53 11.38
CA TYR A 167 29.25 7.82 9.95
C TYR A 167 30.68 8.14 9.50
N GLU A 168 31.04 7.67 8.31
CA GLU A 168 32.23 8.20 7.64
C GLU A 168 31.98 9.65 7.20
N ALA A 169 33.04 10.47 7.19
CA ALA A 169 32.91 11.91 6.92
C ALA A 169 32.22 12.26 5.59
N SER A 170 32.42 11.44 4.56
CA SER A 170 31.89 11.69 3.21
C SER A 170 30.51 11.04 2.92
N ARG A 171 29.94 10.25 3.86
CA ARG A 171 28.77 9.41 3.59
C ARG A 171 27.53 9.85 4.34
N ALA A 172 26.38 9.71 3.70
CA ALA A 172 25.06 9.95 4.32
C ALA A 172 24.55 8.73 5.12
N TYR A 173 25.10 7.55 4.90
CA TYR A 173 24.67 6.30 5.56
C TYR A 173 25.60 5.93 6.71
N PRO A 174 25.07 5.31 7.80
CA PRO A 174 25.88 4.91 8.93
C PRO A 174 26.87 3.80 8.53
N SER A 175 28.11 3.92 8.97
CA SER A 175 29.14 2.86 8.88
C SER A 175 28.99 1.87 10.03
N ARG A 176 28.39 2.28 11.17
CA ARG A 176 28.16 1.44 12.33
C ARG A 176 26.93 1.88 13.10
N VAL A 177 26.19 0.91 13.62
CA VAL A 177 25.03 1.11 14.50
C VAL A 177 25.26 0.26 15.75
N ILE A 178 25.04 0.86 16.93
CA ILE A 178 25.14 0.20 18.23
C ILE A 178 23.76 0.25 18.88
N THR A 179 23.18 -0.91 19.21
CA THR A 179 21.89 -1.01 19.88
C THR A 179 22.01 -0.68 21.37
N PRO A 180 20.91 -0.43 22.11
CA PRO A 180 20.94 -0.20 23.56
C PRO A 180 21.56 -1.37 24.36
N LYS A 181 21.55 -2.58 23.80
CA LYS A 181 22.16 -3.76 24.42
C LYS A 181 23.67 -3.86 24.14
N GLY A 182 24.23 -2.91 23.40
CA GLY A 182 25.64 -2.92 22.99
C GLY A 182 25.92 -3.82 21.79
N GLU A 183 24.90 -4.35 21.12
CA GLU A 183 25.09 -5.11 19.88
C GLU A 183 25.50 -4.18 18.75
N GLU A 184 26.55 -4.53 18.04
CA GLU A 184 27.09 -3.73 16.96
C GLU A 184 26.81 -4.33 15.60
N THR A 185 26.44 -3.45 14.65
CA THR A 185 26.32 -3.79 13.23
C THR A 185 27.18 -2.81 12.41
N ALA A 186 28.18 -3.32 11.71
CA ALA A 186 29.00 -2.54 10.80
C ALA A 186 28.55 -2.72 9.35
N TYR A 187 28.65 -1.65 8.57
CA TYR A 187 28.26 -1.60 7.17
C TYR A 187 29.43 -1.18 6.27
N GLY A 188 29.73 -1.99 5.25
CA GLY A 188 30.66 -1.66 4.21
C GLY A 188 29.96 -1.15 2.96
N TYR A 189 30.54 -0.16 2.30
CA TYR A 189 29.98 0.45 1.09
C TYR A 189 31.04 0.59 0.01
N ASP A 190 30.62 0.55 -1.25
CA ASP A 190 31.51 0.91 -2.35
C ASP A 190 31.62 2.43 -2.54
N THR A 191 32.37 2.83 -3.55
CA THR A 191 32.66 4.25 -3.84
C THR A 191 31.42 5.05 -4.30
N VAL A 192 30.36 4.37 -4.77
CA VAL A 192 29.11 5.00 -5.19
C VAL A 192 28.00 4.90 -4.13
N GLY A 193 28.31 4.35 -2.94
CA GLY A 193 27.41 4.30 -1.80
C GLY A 193 26.51 3.05 -1.73
N ARG A 194 26.75 2.01 -2.55
CA ARG A 194 26.00 0.75 -2.46
C ARG A 194 26.58 -0.08 -1.31
N ARG A 195 25.69 -0.71 -0.54
CA ARG A 195 26.09 -1.54 0.61
C ARG A 195 26.72 -2.86 0.12
N LEU A 196 27.98 -3.08 0.45
CA LEU A 196 28.72 -4.31 0.11
C LEU A 196 28.67 -5.34 1.22
N SER A 197 28.62 -4.91 2.50
CA SER A 197 28.60 -5.83 3.63
C SER A 197 27.76 -5.33 4.79
N ILE A 198 27.25 -6.28 5.58
CA ILE A 198 26.60 -6.09 6.87
C ILE A 198 27.25 -7.09 7.82
N SER A 199 27.97 -6.62 8.83
CA SER A 199 28.68 -7.46 9.78
C SER A 199 28.18 -7.26 11.20
N ASN A 200 27.86 -8.33 11.89
CA ASN A 200 27.49 -8.33 13.30
C ASN A 200 27.99 -9.60 13.98
N THR A 201 27.61 -9.84 15.23
CA THR A 201 28.02 -11.03 16.03
C THR A 201 27.55 -12.36 15.41
N TYR A 202 26.59 -12.36 14.50
CA TYR A 202 26.06 -13.57 13.83
C TYR A 202 26.74 -13.87 12.49
N GLY A 203 27.69 -13.02 12.06
CA GLY A 203 28.43 -13.18 10.82
C GLY A 203 28.36 -11.97 9.90
N THR A 204 28.86 -12.14 8.69
CA THR A 204 28.92 -11.10 7.67
C THR A 204 28.05 -11.50 6.47
N VAL A 205 27.11 -10.64 6.11
CA VAL A 205 26.38 -10.74 4.84
C VAL A 205 27.14 -9.92 3.80
N GLU A 206 27.44 -10.51 2.64
CA GLU A 206 28.07 -9.83 1.52
C GLU A 206 27.11 -9.67 0.35
N LEU A 207 27.18 -8.53 -0.33
CA LEU A 207 26.34 -8.17 -1.46
C LEU A 207 27.20 -7.82 -2.68
N ALA A 208 26.82 -8.32 -3.85
CA ALA A 208 27.40 -7.92 -5.12
C ALA A 208 26.33 -7.37 -6.05
N TYR A 209 26.70 -6.42 -6.90
CA TYR A 209 25.80 -5.69 -7.78
C TYR A 209 26.27 -5.76 -9.24
N ASN A 210 25.34 -5.64 -10.17
CA ASN A 210 25.67 -5.36 -11.56
C ASN A 210 25.87 -3.84 -11.78
N SER A 211 26.20 -3.47 -13.02
CA SER A 211 26.38 -2.05 -13.42
C SER A 211 25.15 -1.18 -13.32
N ARG A 212 23.96 -1.77 -13.17
CA ARG A 212 22.66 -1.10 -13.01
C ARG A 212 22.17 -1.04 -11.56
N ASN A 213 23.04 -1.36 -10.58
CA ASN A 213 22.74 -1.36 -9.15
C ASN A 213 21.78 -2.46 -8.67
N PHE A 214 21.49 -3.50 -9.45
CA PHE A 214 20.72 -4.65 -8.98
C PHE A 214 21.62 -5.64 -8.25
N VAL A 215 21.13 -6.18 -7.12
CA VAL A 215 21.86 -7.21 -6.34
C VAL A 215 21.90 -8.51 -7.12
N THR A 216 23.09 -8.93 -7.53
CA THR A 216 23.31 -10.19 -8.28
C THR A 216 23.71 -11.35 -7.40
N SER A 217 24.29 -11.07 -6.23
CA SER A 217 24.71 -12.08 -5.25
C SER A 217 24.49 -11.58 -3.84
N ARG A 218 24.08 -12.50 -2.96
CA ARG A 218 24.10 -12.32 -1.51
C ARG A 218 24.70 -13.57 -0.89
N ILE A 219 25.75 -13.40 -0.09
CA ILE A 219 26.32 -14.44 0.76
C ILE A 219 25.88 -14.11 2.19
N ASP A 220 25.28 -15.05 2.90
CA ASP A 220 24.87 -14.83 4.29
C ASP A 220 25.99 -15.13 5.27
N GLY A 221 25.71 -14.92 6.59
CA GLY A 221 26.72 -15.07 7.64
C GLY A 221 27.23 -16.52 7.82
N GLU A 222 26.53 -17.49 7.28
CA GLU A 222 26.93 -18.91 7.28
C GLU A 222 27.66 -19.30 5.99
N GLY A 223 27.78 -18.38 5.02
CA GLY A 223 28.47 -18.58 3.74
C GLY A 223 27.56 -19.07 2.61
N TYR A 224 26.25 -19.21 2.85
CA TYR A 224 25.32 -19.65 1.80
C TYR A 224 25.08 -18.54 0.78
N THR A 225 25.16 -18.91 -0.49
CA THR A 225 25.07 -17.97 -1.61
C THR A 225 23.73 -18.02 -2.31
N THR A 226 23.07 -16.87 -2.46
CA THR A 226 21.95 -16.69 -3.42
C THR A 226 22.44 -15.98 -4.67
N ARG A 227 21.85 -16.29 -5.83
CA ARG A 227 22.15 -15.61 -7.10
C ARG A 227 20.88 -15.09 -7.77
N ARG A 228 21.02 -13.92 -8.44
CA ARG A 228 19.94 -13.27 -9.20
C ARG A 228 20.46 -12.83 -10.56
N PHE A 229 19.65 -13.06 -11.59
CA PHE A 229 19.92 -12.63 -12.96
C PHE A 229 18.78 -11.74 -13.43
N TYR A 230 19.14 -10.78 -14.25
CA TYR A 230 18.22 -9.74 -14.71
C TYR A 230 18.32 -9.57 -16.22
N ASP A 231 17.23 -9.22 -16.86
CA ASP A 231 17.20 -8.86 -18.27
C ASP A 231 17.76 -7.45 -18.53
N ARG A 232 17.65 -6.99 -19.78
CA ARG A 232 18.13 -5.64 -20.17
C ARG A 232 17.27 -4.51 -19.62
N MET A 233 16.01 -4.78 -19.28
CA MET A 233 15.08 -3.81 -18.67
C MET A 233 15.30 -3.70 -17.17
N GLY A 234 15.85 -4.72 -16.53
CA GLY A 234 16.09 -4.78 -15.09
C GLY A 234 15.15 -5.73 -14.36
N ASN A 235 14.35 -6.49 -15.08
CA ASN A 235 13.45 -7.48 -14.51
C ASN A 235 14.23 -8.71 -14.07
N LEU A 236 13.89 -9.25 -12.89
CA LEU A 236 14.48 -10.49 -12.38
C LEU A 236 14.02 -11.66 -13.27
N THR A 237 14.97 -12.32 -13.93
CA THR A 237 14.68 -13.47 -14.81
C THR A 237 14.95 -14.80 -14.13
N THR A 238 15.93 -14.85 -13.21
CA THR A 238 16.27 -16.09 -12.52
C THR A 238 16.74 -15.82 -11.09
N TYR A 239 16.27 -16.63 -10.16
CA TYR A 239 16.69 -16.62 -8.75
C TYR A 239 17.11 -18.02 -8.33
N TYR A 240 18.32 -18.13 -7.83
CA TYR A 240 18.84 -19.34 -7.22
C TYR A 240 18.88 -19.19 -5.71
N PRO A 241 18.05 -19.94 -4.96
CA PRO A 241 18.28 -20.15 -3.52
C PRO A 241 19.63 -20.85 -3.27
N PRO A 242 20.18 -20.81 -2.04
CA PRO A 242 21.48 -21.38 -1.74
C PRO A 242 21.66 -22.83 -2.14
N VAL A 243 20.70 -23.68 -1.80
CA VAL A 243 20.75 -25.13 -2.09
C VAL A 243 20.85 -25.41 -3.60
N GLN A 244 20.01 -24.76 -4.40
CA GLN A 244 20.02 -24.92 -5.86
C GLN A 244 21.31 -24.40 -6.48
N TRP A 245 21.82 -23.27 -5.97
CA TRP A 245 23.08 -22.70 -6.46
C TRP A 245 24.26 -23.63 -6.20
N GLU A 246 24.41 -24.14 -4.97
CA GLU A 246 25.51 -25.03 -4.56
C GLU A 246 25.48 -26.35 -5.29
N LYS A 247 24.30 -26.94 -5.47
CA LYS A 247 24.10 -28.19 -6.19
C LYS A 247 24.10 -28.04 -7.71
N LYS A 248 24.13 -26.80 -8.23
CA LYS A 248 23.99 -26.47 -9.66
C LYS A 248 22.68 -27.01 -10.25
N GLU A 249 21.63 -27.02 -9.45
CA GLU A 249 20.28 -27.37 -9.86
C GLU A 249 19.57 -26.15 -10.47
N SER A 250 18.38 -26.34 -11.04
CA SER A 250 17.56 -25.26 -11.58
C SER A 250 17.12 -24.29 -10.47
N GLY A 251 17.11 -23.00 -10.78
CA GLY A 251 16.52 -21.95 -9.92
C GLY A 251 15.07 -21.69 -10.24
N TYR A 252 14.51 -20.67 -9.64
CA TYR A 252 13.24 -20.10 -10.06
C TYR A 252 13.47 -19.25 -11.30
N GLU A 253 12.61 -19.40 -12.32
CA GLU A 253 12.59 -18.56 -13.51
C GLU A 253 11.35 -17.67 -13.51
N TYR A 254 11.48 -16.44 -14.01
CA TYR A 254 10.40 -15.46 -14.09
C TYR A 254 10.27 -14.98 -15.52
N ARG A 255 9.05 -15.04 -16.07
CA ARG A 255 8.71 -14.47 -17.37
C ARG A 255 7.83 -13.26 -17.17
N HIS A 256 8.06 -12.23 -17.96
CA HIS A 256 7.38 -10.94 -17.87
C HIS A 256 6.59 -10.67 -19.14
N ASP A 257 5.50 -9.93 -19.01
CA ASP A 257 4.78 -9.36 -20.14
C ASP A 257 5.49 -8.07 -20.64
N PHE A 258 4.91 -7.44 -21.63
CA PHE A 258 5.44 -6.21 -22.23
C PHE A 258 5.37 -4.98 -21.30
N LEU A 259 4.61 -5.05 -20.20
CA LEU A 259 4.55 -4.05 -19.13
C LEU A 259 5.46 -4.42 -17.94
N GLU A 260 6.40 -5.34 -18.15
CA GLU A 260 7.40 -5.79 -17.16
C GLU A 260 6.79 -6.46 -15.90
N ARG A 261 5.53 -6.94 -15.99
CA ARG A 261 4.85 -7.65 -14.89
C ARG A 261 5.10 -9.15 -14.99
N VAL A 262 5.38 -9.82 -13.86
CA VAL A 262 5.55 -11.27 -13.84
C VAL A 262 4.24 -11.95 -14.23
N VAL A 263 4.30 -12.81 -15.25
CA VAL A 263 3.18 -13.61 -15.78
C VAL A 263 3.39 -15.11 -15.69
N ASP A 264 4.63 -15.56 -15.47
CA ASP A 264 4.93 -16.97 -15.22
C ASP A 264 6.10 -17.06 -14.23
N THR A 265 5.92 -17.86 -13.19
CA THR A 265 6.97 -18.22 -12.24
C THR A 265 7.17 -19.72 -12.34
N ILE A 266 8.37 -20.15 -12.75
CA ILE A 266 8.73 -21.56 -12.90
C ILE A 266 9.57 -21.97 -11.70
N SER A 267 9.09 -22.98 -10.95
CA SER A 267 9.81 -23.49 -9.78
C SER A 267 11.05 -24.33 -10.22
N PRO A 268 11.99 -24.62 -9.30
CA PRO A 268 13.09 -25.56 -9.57
C PRO A 268 12.63 -26.95 -10.02
N LEU A 269 11.40 -27.35 -9.69
CA LEU A 269 10.77 -28.60 -10.11
C LEU A 269 10.06 -28.49 -11.45
N GLN A 270 10.22 -27.36 -12.17
CA GLN A 270 9.56 -27.06 -13.44
C GLN A 270 8.04 -26.94 -13.36
N GLU A 271 7.54 -26.55 -12.19
CA GLU A 271 6.12 -26.24 -12.01
C GLU A 271 5.86 -24.78 -12.42
N HIS A 272 4.89 -24.59 -13.29
CA HIS A 272 4.49 -23.27 -13.78
C HIS A 272 3.37 -22.68 -12.96
N HIS A 273 3.58 -21.46 -12.48
CA HIS A 273 2.57 -20.59 -11.88
C HIS A 273 2.22 -19.49 -12.89
N ARG A 274 1.40 -19.86 -13.89
CA ARG A 274 1.03 -19.01 -15.01
C ARG A 274 -0.18 -18.15 -14.66
N VAL A 275 -0.08 -16.83 -14.90
CA VAL A 275 -1.19 -15.88 -14.76
C VAL A 275 -1.36 -15.07 -16.03
N PHE A 276 -2.62 -14.73 -16.33
CA PHE A 276 -2.98 -13.75 -17.34
C PHE A 276 -3.46 -12.49 -16.66
N ARG A 277 -3.19 -11.36 -17.26
CA ARG A 277 -3.54 -10.06 -16.72
C ARG A 277 -4.22 -9.19 -17.77
N ASN A 278 -5.15 -8.33 -17.29
CA ASN A 278 -5.64 -7.23 -18.10
C ASN A 278 -4.59 -6.10 -18.17
N PHE A 279 -4.90 -5.05 -18.93
CA PHE A 279 -3.99 -3.91 -19.08
C PHE A 279 -3.74 -3.18 -17.75
N ASP A 280 -4.75 -3.08 -16.90
CA ASP A 280 -4.68 -2.41 -15.59
C ASP A 280 -3.82 -3.18 -14.56
N GLY A 281 -3.51 -4.44 -14.87
CA GLY A 281 -2.62 -5.30 -14.06
C GLY A 281 -3.35 -6.36 -13.26
N ASP A 282 -4.67 -6.39 -13.28
CA ASP A 282 -5.48 -7.36 -12.57
C ASP A 282 -5.33 -8.75 -13.18
N ILE A 283 -5.28 -9.78 -12.33
CA ILE A 283 -5.19 -11.16 -12.77
C ILE A 283 -6.55 -11.62 -13.29
N THR A 284 -6.67 -11.86 -14.59
CA THR A 284 -7.90 -12.38 -15.22
C THR A 284 -7.98 -13.91 -15.21
N SER A 285 -6.83 -14.59 -15.16
CA SER A 285 -6.78 -16.04 -15.03
C SER A 285 -5.48 -16.51 -14.35
N ARG A 286 -5.59 -17.58 -13.58
CA ARG A 286 -4.45 -18.30 -12.98
C ARG A 286 -4.59 -19.79 -13.29
N ILE A 287 -3.66 -20.34 -14.08
CA ILE A 287 -3.65 -21.76 -14.42
C ILE A 287 -3.01 -22.56 -13.27
N HIS A 288 -3.64 -23.67 -12.91
CA HIS A 288 -3.08 -24.62 -11.95
C HIS A 288 -1.81 -25.30 -12.50
N PRO A 289 -0.74 -25.47 -11.71
CA PRO A 289 0.52 -26.07 -12.19
C PRO A 289 0.34 -27.44 -12.82
N VAL A 290 -0.49 -28.30 -12.23
CA VAL A 290 -0.79 -29.63 -12.78
C VAL A 290 -1.50 -29.54 -14.14
N SER A 291 -2.45 -28.63 -14.28
CA SER A 291 -3.17 -28.40 -15.53
C SER A 291 -2.26 -27.80 -16.60
N TYR A 292 -1.37 -26.89 -16.21
CA TYR A 292 -0.36 -26.33 -17.11
C TYR A 292 0.59 -27.41 -17.63
N ALA A 293 1.05 -28.31 -16.77
CA ALA A 293 1.92 -29.42 -17.17
C ALA A 293 1.29 -30.36 -18.22
N LEU A 294 -0.05 -30.49 -18.22
CA LEU A 294 -0.79 -31.33 -19.14
C LEU A 294 -1.20 -30.62 -20.45
N LYS A 295 -1.59 -29.36 -20.37
CA LYS A 295 -2.26 -28.60 -21.45
C LYS A 295 -1.57 -27.24 -21.76
N GLY A 296 -0.49 -26.89 -21.07
CA GLY A 296 0.16 -25.58 -21.24
C GLY A 296 -0.77 -24.42 -20.90
N GLU A 297 -0.78 -23.38 -21.71
CA GLU A 297 -1.62 -22.18 -21.52
C GLU A 297 -3.12 -22.43 -21.72
N GLU A 298 -3.51 -23.57 -22.29
CA GLU A 298 -4.90 -24.02 -22.42
C GLU A 298 -5.38 -24.80 -21.18
N GLY A 299 -4.55 -24.89 -20.14
CA GLY A 299 -4.83 -25.57 -18.89
C GLY A 299 -5.98 -24.92 -18.11
N GLU A 300 -6.66 -25.74 -17.33
CA GLU A 300 -7.73 -25.29 -16.45
C GLU A 300 -7.16 -24.48 -15.29
N GLY A 301 -7.88 -23.43 -14.88
CA GLY A 301 -7.47 -22.53 -13.83
C GLY A 301 -8.63 -21.70 -13.30
N THR A 302 -8.32 -20.92 -12.28
CA THR A 302 -9.28 -19.95 -11.71
C THR A 302 -9.32 -18.71 -12.60
N ARG A 303 -10.53 -18.23 -12.92
CA ARG A 303 -10.78 -17.00 -13.68
C ARG A 303 -11.38 -15.93 -12.77
N TYR A 304 -11.06 -14.67 -13.07
CA TYR A 304 -11.49 -13.51 -12.31
C TYR A 304 -12.13 -12.49 -13.24
N GLU A 305 -13.27 -11.97 -12.85
CA GLU A 305 -13.97 -10.89 -13.57
C GLU A 305 -14.02 -9.65 -12.66
N TYR A 306 -13.86 -8.49 -13.27
CA TYR A 306 -13.79 -7.22 -12.58
C TYR A 306 -14.86 -6.26 -13.11
N ASN A 307 -15.37 -5.38 -12.24
CA ASN A 307 -16.18 -4.26 -12.68
C ASN A 307 -15.30 -3.12 -13.22
N SER A 308 -15.95 -2.06 -13.69
CA SER A 308 -15.26 -0.86 -14.21
C SER A 308 -14.41 -0.13 -13.17
N ASP A 309 -14.68 -0.32 -11.89
CA ASP A 309 -13.90 0.28 -10.79
C ASP A 309 -12.68 -0.56 -10.40
N GLY A 310 -12.47 -1.72 -11.06
CA GLY A 310 -11.36 -2.64 -10.77
C GLY A 310 -11.65 -3.60 -9.62
N ASN A 311 -12.86 -3.65 -9.10
CA ASN A 311 -13.24 -4.60 -8.05
C ASN A 311 -13.50 -5.98 -8.64
N CYS A 312 -12.90 -7.04 -8.06
CA CYS A 312 -13.15 -8.42 -8.45
C CYS A 312 -14.58 -8.85 -8.07
N ILE A 313 -15.48 -8.92 -9.07
CA ILE A 313 -16.91 -9.19 -8.86
C ILE A 313 -17.27 -10.66 -8.96
N ARG A 314 -16.41 -11.48 -9.61
CA ARG A 314 -16.68 -12.92 -9.80
C ARG A 314 -15.37 -13.72 -9.86
N ILE A 315 -15.37 -14.88 -9.23
CA ILE A 315 -14.30 -15.86 -9.30
C ILE A 315 -14.92 -17.17 -9.79
N LEU A 316 -14.41 -17.70 -10.91
CA LEU A 316 -14.84 -18.96 -11.50
C LEU A 316 -13.75 -19.99 -11.24
N TYR A 317 -14.09 -21.03 -10.50
CA TYR A 317 -13.19 -22.13 -10.17
C TYR A 317 -13.20 -23.22 -11.25
N PRO A 318 -12.11 -24.03 -11.37
CA PRO A 318 -12.02 -25.09 -12.39
C PRO A 318 -13.09 -26.18 -12.28
N ASP A 319 -13.64 -26.39 -11.09
CA ASP A 319 -14.71 -27.35 -10.82
C ASP A 319 -16.12 -26.83 -11.18
N GLY A 320 -16.19 -25.59 -11.69
CA GLY A 320 -17.43 -24.91 -12.06
C GLY A 320 -18.07 -24.11 -10.93
N GLY A 321 -17.47 -24.10 -9.73
CA GLY A 321 -17.91 -23.23 -8.63
C GLY A 321 -17.76 -21.76 -9.00
N VAL A 322 -18.69 -20.93 -8.55
CA VAL A 322 -18.69 -19.48 -8.75
C VAL A 322 -18.80 -18.76 -7.42
N GLU A 323 -17.82 -17.92 -7.08
CA GLU A 323 -17.92 -16.94 -6.00
C GLU A 323 -18.33 -15.60 -6.57
N ARG A 324 -19.38 -14.99 -6.01
CA ARG A 324 -19.89 -13.68 -6.44
C ARG A 324 -19.68 -12.63 -5.35
N ARG A 325 -19.18 -11.45 -5.72
CA ARG A 325 -18.92 -10.34 -4.82
C ARG A 325 -19.65 -9.09 -5.30
N PHE A 326 -20.16 -8.33 -4.35
CA PHE A 326 -20.86 -7.07 -4.58
C PHE A 326 -20.19 -5.97 -3.78
N TYR A 327 -20.13 -4.78 -4.36
CA TYR A 327 -19.44 -3.63 -3.79
C TYR A 327 -20.37 -2.43 -3.78
N ASP A 328 -20.16 -1.56 -2.80
CA ASP A 328 -20.79 -0.24 -2.82
C ASP A 328 -20.03 0.71 -3.77
N ALA A 329 -20.53 1.95 -3.90
CA ALA A 329 -19.95 2.92 -4.79
C ALA A 329 -18.53 3.39 -4.37
N ASP A 330 -18.17 3.30 -3.09
CA ASP A 330 -16.83 3.64 -2.59
C ASP A 330 -15.86 2.45 -2.68
N GLY A 331 -16.32 1.28 -3.19
CA GLY A 331 -15.50 0.09 -3.42
C GLY A 331 -15.41 -0.85 -2.22
N ASN A 332 -16.22 -0.67 -1.20
CA ASN A 332 -16.29 -1.61 -0.07
C ASN A 332 -17.12 -2.84 -0.46
N MET A 333 -16.64 -4.05 -0.14
CA MET A 333 -17.37 -5.29 -0.43
C MET A 333 -18.54 -5.47 0.54
N ILE A 334 -19.77 -5.30 0.04
CA ILE A 334 -21.00 -5.37 0.86
C ILE A 334 -21.63 -6.76 0.92
N LYS A 335 -21.26 -7.66 0.00
CA LYS A 335 -21.76 -9.05 0.00
C LYS A 335 -20.79 -9.98 -0.70
N GLN A 336 -20.65 -11.21 -0.16
CA GLN A 336 -19.91 -12.30 -0.76
C GLN A 336 -20.74 -13.58 -0.74
N VAL A 337 -21.02 -14.13 -1.92
CA VAL A 337 -21.73 -15.40 -2.11
C VAL A 337 -20.71 -16.48 -2.41
N GLN A 338 -20.67 -17.52 -1.59
CA GLN A 338 -19.81 -18.67 -1.76
C GLN A 338 -20.34 -19.61 -2.87
N PRO A 339 -19.49 -20.45 -3.49
CA PRO A 339 -19.91 -21.34 -4.58
C PRO A 339 -21.11 -22.23 -4.25
N GLU A 340 -21.22 -22.69 -3.00
CA GLU A 340 -22.31 -23.59 -2.55
C GLU A 340 -23.68 -22.89 -2.51
N SER A 341 -23.68 -21.57 -2.44
CA SER A 341 -24.89 -20.75 -2.32
C SER A 341 -25.19 -19.95 -3.59
N TYR A 342 -24.33 -20.03 -4.61
CA TYR A 342 -24.48 -19.27 -5.84
C TYR A 342 -25.61 -19.83 -6.71
N ASP A 343 -26.50 -18.97 -7.16
CA ASP A 343 -27.55 -19.25 -8.10
C ASP A 343 -27.25 -18.56 -9.44
N ALA A 344 -27.05 -19.38 -10.48
CA ALA A 344 -26.69 -18.90 -11.82
C ALA A 344 -27.84 -18.15 -12.53
N ASP A 345 -29.08 -18.43 -12.19
CA ASP A 345 -30.24 -17.78 -12.82
C ASP A 345 -30.40 -16.33 -12.37
N SER A 346 -30.09 -16.05 -11.11
CA SER A 346 -30.13 -14.70 -10.53
C SER A 346 -28.78 -13.98 -10.54
N ASP A 347 -27.68 -14.67 -10.83
CA ASP A 347 -26.29 -14.22 -10.64
C ASP A 347 -26.03 -13.72 -9.20
N ASP A 348 -26.65 -14.36 -8.22
CA ASP A 348 -26.60 -14.00 -6.80
C ASP A 348 -26.75 -15.25 -5.92
N GLY A 349 -27.15 -15.12 -4.67
CA GLY A 349 -27.40 -16.18 -3.71
C GLY A 349 -27.36 -15.68 -2.27
N ASN A 350 -27.53 -16.59 -1.32
CA ASN A 350 -27.32 -16.25 0.08
C ASN A 350 -25.82 -16.13 0.36
N GLY A 351 -25.40 -15.02 0.98
CA GLY A 351 -24.00 -14.74 1.21
C GLY A 351 -23.73 -13.95 2.48
N TYR A 352 -22.47 -13.89 2.86
CA TYR A 352 -22.02 -12.99 3.91
C TYR A 352 -22.30 -11.55 3.52
N ARG A 353 -22.70 -10.73 4.48
CA ARG A 353 -22.95 -9.30 4.29
C ARG A 353 -22.06 -8.48 5.22
N TYR A 354 -21.66 -7.32 4.74
CA TYR A 354 -20.75 -6.43 5.43
C TYR A 354 -21.31 -5.02 5.42
N ALA A 355 -21.27 -4.34 6.56
CA ALA A 355 -21.61 -2.93 6.66
C ALA A 355 -20.38 -2.10 7.04
N TYR A 356 -20.37 -0.83 6.65
CA TYR A 356 -19.23 0.06 6.83
C TYR A 356 -19.70 1.42 7.36
N ASP A 357 -18.84 2.07 8.11
CA ASP A 357 -19.04 3.46 8.50
C ASP A 357 -18.63 4.44 7.38
N ALA A 358 -18.82 5.73 7.62
CA ALA A 358 -18.51 6.79 6.65
C ALA A 358 -17.00 6.91 6.32
N CYS A 359 -16.12 6.30 7.10
CA CYS A 359 -14.68 6.22 6.85
C CYS A 359 -14.27 4.92 6.10
N GLY A 360 -15.24 4.07 5.71
CA GLY A 360 -14.98 2.80 5.04
C GLY A 360 -14.48 1.69 5.97
N ARG A 361 -14.66 1.81 7.29
CA ARG A 361 -14.28 0.78 8.26
C ARG A 361 -15.45 -0.17 8.49
N MET A 362 -15.20 -1.48 8.48
CA MET A 362 -16.23 -2.51 8.63
C MET A 362 -16.85 -2.45 10.03
N THR A 363 -18.17 -2.26 10.10
CA THR A 363 -18.91 -2.16 11.37
C THR A 363 -19.71 -3.41 11.72
N GLU A 364 -20.09 -4.23 10.71
CA GLU A 364 -20.89 -5.43 10.93
C GLU A 364 -20.57 -6.51 9.90
N VAL A 365 -20.61 -7.77 10.36
CA VAL A 365 -20.53 -8.97 9.52
C VAL A 365 -21.74 -9.85 9.83
N GLN A 366 -22.48 -10.23 8.78
CA GLN A 366 -23.60 -11.19 8.86
C GLN A 366 -23.28 -12.47 8.10
N ASP A 367 -23.78 -13.60 8.57
CA ASP A 367 -23.73 -14.89 7.89
C ASP A 367 -24.78 -14.96 6.74
N PRO A 368 -24.74 -16.00 5.87
CA PRO A 368 -25.73 -16.19 4.82
C PRO A 368 -27.17 -16.36 5.32
N GLY A 369 -27.38 -16.70 6.59
CA GLY A 369 -28.69 -16.79 7.24
C GLY A 369 -29.21 -15.45 7.76
N GLY A 370 -28.39 -14.38 7.71
CA GLY A 370 -28.72 -13.06 8.23
C GLY A 370 -28.44 -12.88 9.72
N ASN A 371 -27.76 -13.83 10.37
CA ASN A 371 -27.34 -13.66 11.77
C ASN A 371 -26.09 -12.79 11.83
N ILE A 372 -26.03 -11.87 12.79
CA ILE A 372 -24.84 -11.06 13.05
C ILE A 372 -23.76 -11.96 13.63
N LEU A 373 -22.58 -11.98 13.00
CA LEU A 373 -21.40 -12.68 13.47
C LEU A 373 -20.51 -11.79 14.33
N HIS A 374 -20.30 -10.54 13.88
CA HIS A 374 -19.48 -9.57 14.58
C HIS A 374 -19.99 -8.15 14.34
N THR A 375 -19.84 -7.29 15.36
CA THR A 375 -19.94 -5.85 15.22
C THR A 375 -18.70 -5.17 15.78
N TYR A 376 -18.31 -4.02 15.20
CA TYR A 376 -17.09 -3.30 15.53
C TYR A 376 -17.37 -1.81 15.74
N GLU A 377 -16.73 -1.22 16.75
CA GLU A 377 -16.67 0.22 16.96
C GLU A 377 -15.21 0.68 16.96
N TYR A 378 -14.95 1.86 16.41
CA TYR A 378 -13.59 2.35 16.18
C TYR A 378 -13.38 3.72 16.84
N ASN A 379 -12.12 4.00 17.21
CA ASN A 379 -11.69 5.38 17.48
C ASN A 379 -11.37 6.11 16.17
N GLY A 380 -11.07 7.39 16.23
CA GLY A 380 -10.73 8.22 15.07
C GLY A 380 -9.48 7.75 14.30
N HIS A 381 -8.59 6.99 14.94
CA HIS A 381 -7.41 6.39 14.30
C HIS A 381 -7.67 5.05 13.61
N GLY A 382 -8.93 4.58 13.58
CA GLY A 382 -9.30 3.28 12.98
C GLY A 382 -8.94 2.06 13.82
N GLN A 383 -8.61 2.24 15.11
CA GLN A 383 -8.37 1.14 16.03
C GLN A 383 -9.70 0.68 16.63
N ILE A 384 -9.92 -0.64 16.72
CA ILE A 384 -11.16 -1.21 17.28
C ILE A 384 -11.24 -0.88 18.77
N LEU A 385 -12.28 -0.18 19.20
CA LEU A 385 -12.58 0.08 20.61
C LEU A 385 -13.41 -1.05 21.23
N ARG A 386 -14.33 -1.59 20.44
CA ARG A 386 -15.28 -2.60 20.87
C ARG A 386 -15.54 -3.60 19.76
N GLU A 387 -15.56 -4.87 20.12
CA GLU A 387 -15.99 -5.99 19.26
C GLU A 387 -17.05 -6.78 20.01
N VAL A 388 -18.15 -7.13 19.34
CA VAL A 388 -19.18 -8.03 19.88
C VAL A 388 -19.37 -9.20 18.91
N ASP A 389 -19.30 -10.43 19.40
CA ASP A 389 -19.54 -11.62 18.60
C ASP A 389 -21.04 -11.96 18.49
N GLY A 390 -21.39 -12.94 17.63
CA GLY A 390 -22.76 -13.37 17.39
C GLY A 390 -23.48 -13.97 18.61
N GLU A 391 -22.76 -14.31 19.68
CA GLU A 391 -23.31 -14.76 20.96
C GLU A 391 -23.52 -13.59 21.93
N GLY A 392 -23.14 -12.37 21.54
CA GLY A 392 -23.24 -11.16 22.36
C GLY A 392 -22.07 -10.97 23.33
N LYS A 393 -20.99 -11.72 23.18
CA LYS A 393 -19.79 -11.56 24.00
C LYS A 393 -19.00 -10.34 23.51
N GLU A 394 -18.69 -9.48 24.45
CA GLU A 394 -18.01 -8.21 24.20
C GLU A 394 -16.53 -8.26 24.57
N VAL A 395 -15.69 -7.67 23.72
CA VAL A 395 -14.28 -7.37 23.98
C VAL A 395 -14.06 -5.87 23.83
N LEU A 396 -13.49 -5.24 24.85
CA LEU A 396 -13.12 -3.82 24.86
C LEU A 396 -11.60 -3.68 24.73
N TYR A 397 -11.17 -2.78 23.87
CA TYR A 397 -9.75 -2.46 23.65
C TYR A 397 -9.42 -1.04 24.11
N THR A 398 -8.26 -0.87 24.71
CA THR A 398 -7.70 0.42 25.12
C THR A 398 -6.29 0.60 24.57
N TYR A 399 -5.96 1.79 24.07
CA TYR A 399 -4.71 2.09 23.36
C TYR A 399 -3.92 3.22 24.02
#